data_414d77638a4af0afa76a5c6135419f3b
#
_entry.id   414d77638a4af0afa76a5c6135419f3b
#
_cell.length_a   1.000
_cell.length_b   1.000
_cell.length_c   1.000
_cell.angle_alpha   90.00
_cell.angle_beta   90.00
_cell.angle_gamma   90.00
#
_symmetry.space_group_name_H-M   'P 1'
#
loop_
_entity.id
_entity.type
_entity.pdbx_description
1 polymer ?
#
loop_
_entity_poly.entity_id
_entity_poly.type
_entity_poly.pdbx_seq_one_letter_code
_entity_poly.pdbx_strand_id
1 'polypeptide(L)'
;LESVKAKFPKEFKPLWTVKPIDKEGKFTELIAIRMPARENTAPLEGDAITNARKQKGQFSDNWEISMSMNAEGARIWKRLTGENIGKCIAIVLDNNVYSYPTVQGEIAGGSSQITGSFTLKESEDLANILKVGKLPAPARIIEDTVVGPTLGQESINAGFLSFVIALVLILVFMVAYYNNAGWVADLALFANVFFVMGVLA
;
A
#
# COMPACT_ATOMS: atom_id res chain seq x y z
N LEU A 1 -1.41 21.87 9.48
CA LEU A 1 -1.45 21.20 10.79
C LEU A 1 -0.60 21.91 11.87
N GLU A 2 0.57 22.45 11.53
CA GLU A 2 1.46 23.09 12.52
C GLU A 2 0.83 24.32 13.19
N SER A 3 0.11 25.15 12.46
CA SER A 3 -0.61 26.32 13.01
C SER A 3 -1.73 25.93 13.98
N VAL A 4 -2.30 24.73 13.83
CA VAL A 4 -3.34 24.19 14.70
C VAL A 4 -2.72 23.53 15.93
N LYS A 5 -1.59 22.81 15.77
CA LYS A 5 -0.87 22.18 16.88
C LYS A 5 -0.47 23.15 17.98
N ALA A 6 -0.09 24.38 17.61
CA ALA A 6 0.31 25.41 18.56
C ALA A 6 -0.81 25.89 19.49
N LYS A 7 -2.08 25.62 19.15
CA LYS A 7 -3.27 26.01 19.94
C LYS A 7 -3.75 24.91 20.91
N PHE A 8 -3.25 23.68 20.76
CA PHE A 8 -3.62 22.58 21.66
C PHE A 8 -2.66 22.45 22.85
N PRO A 9 -3.13 22.06 24.02
CA PRO A 9 -2.27 21.66 25.13
C PRO A 9 -1.30 20.55 24.69
N LYS A 10 -0.09 20.53 25.26
CA LYS A 10 0.97 19.56 24.89
C LYS A 10 0.56 18.09 25.02
N GLU A 11 -0.49 17.81 25.79
CA GLU A 11 -1.05 16.47 25.99
C GLU A 11 -1.92 15.99 24.82
N PHE A 12 -2.28 16.88 23.90
CA PHE A 12 -3.17 16.56 22.78
C PHE A 12 -2.43 16.62 21.44
N LYS A 13 -2.63 15.56 20.66
CA LYS A 13 -2.12 15.45 19.30
C LYS A 13 -3.29 15.40 18.32
N PRO A 14 -3.49 16.44 17.47
CA PRO A 14 -4.50 16.39 16.42
C PRO A 14 -4.06 15.49 15.29
N LEU A 15 -4.88 14.52 14.92
CA LEU A 15 -4.65 13.55 13.83
C LEU A 15 -5.87 13.45 12.93
N TRP A 16 -5.63 13.23 11.64
CA TRP A 16 -6.68 13.01 10.66
C TRP A 16 -7.17 11.57 10.68
N THR A 17 -8.48 11.38 10.44
CA THR A 17 -9.03 10.05 10.19
C THR A 17 -8.73 9.61 8.76
N VAL A 18 -8.49 8.33 8.57
CA VAL A 18 -8.34 7.73 7.23
C VAL A 18 -9.70 7.62 6.54
N LYS A 19 -10.74 7.32 7.31
CA LYS A 19 -12.10 7.17 6.79
C LYS A 19 -12.76 8.55 6.63
N PRO A 20 -13.20 8.92 5.42
CA PRO A 20 -13.98 10.14 5.22
C PRO A 20 -15.35 10.03 5.90
N ILE A 21 -15.89 11.16 6.33
CA ILE A 21 -17.21 11.24 6.97
C ILE A 21 -18.32 11.11 5.93
N ASP A 22 -18.07 11.62 4.74
CA ASP A 22 -19.05 11.66 3.66
C ASP A 22 -18.84 10.51 2.65
N LYS A 23 -19.93 10.13 1.98
CA LYS A 23 -19.91 9.11 0.92
C LYS A 23 -19.11 9.51 -0.32
N GLU A 24 -18.88 10.81 -0.50
CA GLU A 24 -18.14 11.37 -1.64
C GLU A 24 -16.62 11.44 -1.38
N GLY A 25 -16.17 11.15 -0.17
CA GLY A 25 -14.74 11.12 0.19
C GLY A 25 -14.07 12.49 0.33
N LYS A 26 -14.86 13.58 0.42
CA LYS A 26 -14.35 14.96 0.41
C LYS A 26 -13.93 15.46 1.79
N PHE A 27 -14.52 14.95 2.86
CA PHE A 27 -14.30 15.45 4.21
C PHE A 27 -13.76 14.36 5.11
N THR A 28 -12.59 14.62 5.73
CA THR A 28 -12.01 13.78 6.78
C THR A 28 -12.13 14.49 8.12
N GLU A 29 -12.22 13.73 9.19
CA GLU A 29 -12.34 14.24 10.55
C GLU A 29 -10.97 14.50 11.16
N LEU A 30 -10.83 15.60 11.90
CA LEU A 30 -9.64 15.89 12.71
C LEU A 30 -9.95 15.56 14.17
N ILE A 31 -9.30 14.55 14.71
CA ILE A 31 -9.50 14.09 16.09
C ILE A 31 -8.32 14.52 16.94
N ALA A 32 -8.59 15.09 18.11
CA ALA A 32 -7.59 15.41 19.12
C ALA A 32 -7.41 14.20 20.06
N ILE A 33 -6.27 13.53 19.94
CA ILE A 33 -5.93 12.37 20.77
C ILE A 33 -5.13 12.84 21.98
N ARG A 34 -5.55 12.41 23.16
CA ARG A 34 -4.79 12.63 24.39
C ARG A 34 -3.65 11.62 24.48
N MET A 35 -2.43 12.12 24.57
CA MET A 35 -1.23 11.32 24.78
C MET A 35 -0.82 11.35 26.26
N PRO A 36 -0.23 10.27 26.80
CA PRO A 36 0.33 10.30 28.15
C PRO A 36 1.42 11.38 28.26
N ALA A 37 1.38 12.18 29.32
CA ALA A 37 2.22 13.37 29.47
C ALA A 37 3.73 13.11 29.49
N ARG A 38 4.17 11.86 29.71
CA ARG A 38 5.59 11.49 29.87
C ARG A 38 6.20 10.80 28.66
N GLU A 39 5.39 10.27 27.76
CA GLU A 39 5.87 9.49 26.62
C GLU A 39 5.14 9.98 25.36
N ASN A 40 5.90 10.47 24.40
CA ASN A 40 5.36 10.86 23.09
C ASN A 40 5.01 9.63 22.23
N THR A 41 4.90 8.45 22.86
CA THR A 41 4.63 7.14 22.29
C THR A 41 3.25 6.64 22.73
N ALA A 42 2.70 5.71 21.96
CA ALA A 42 1.43 5.08 22.31
C ALA A 42 1.59 4.22 23.58
N PRO A 43 0.60 4.20 24.49
CA PRO A 43 0.62 3.34 25.70
C PRO A 43 0.71 1.85 25.36
N LEU A 44 0.14 1.44 24.23
CA LEU A 44 0.22 0.10 23.65
C LEU A 44 0.74 0.21 22.24
N GLU A 45 1.87 -0.39 21.96
CA GLU A 45 2.46 -0.45 20.63
C GLU A 45 2.02 -1.73 19.89
N GLY A 46 2.13 -1.72 18.55
CA GLY A 46 1.65 -2.81 17.71
C GLY A 46 2.41 -4.14 17.90
N ASP A 47 3.62 -4.12 18.43
CA ASP A 47 4.41 -5.32 18.78
C ASP A 47 3.80 -6.17 19.89
N ALA A 48 2.93 -5.56 20.71
CA ALA A 48 2.16 -6.28 21.72
C ALA A 48 1.04 -7.15 21.12
N ILE A 49 0.64 -6.91 19.86
CA ILE A 49 -0.43 -7.65 19.19
C ILE A 49 0.18 -8.90 18.51
N THR A 50 -0.27 -10.07 18.96
CA THR A 50 0.21 -11.36 18.44
C THR A 50 -0.61 -11.85 17.26
N ASN A 51 -1.91 -11.53 17.20
CA ASN A 51 -2.78 -11.90 16.11
C ASN A 51 -3.96 -10.92 15.98
N ALA A 52 -4.40 -10.70 14.75
CA ALA A 52 -5.63 -9.97 14.46
C ALA A 52 -6.33 -10.62 13.25
N ARG A 53 -7.64 -10.75 13.31
CA ARG A 53 -8.43 -11.36 12.23
C ARG A 53 -9.82 -10.74 12.16
N LYS A 54 -10.35 -10.62 10.95
CA LYS A 54 -11.76 -10.32 10.75
C LYS A 54 -12.62 -11.53 11.12
N GLN A 55 -13.77 -11.28 11.68
CA GLN A 55 -14.80 -12.29 11.94
C GLN A 55 -16.19 -11.69 11.73
N LYS A 56 -17.16 -12.52 11.46
CA LYS A 56 -18.56 -12.06 11.41
C LYS A 56 -19.09 -11.94 12.83
N GLY A 57 -19.81 -10.86 13.11
CA GLY A 57 -20.40 -10.63 14.42
C GLY A 57 -21.36 -11.77 14.80
N GLN A 58 -21.30 -12.18 16.05
CA GLN A 58 -22.11 -13.31 16.54
C GLN A 58 -23.61 -12.93 16.65
N PHE A 59 -23.90 -11.65 16.86
CA PHE A 59 -25.26 -11.12 17.06
C PHE A 59 -25.64 -10.04 16.04
N SER A 60 -24.77 -9.73 15.10
CA SER A 60 -24.98 -8.73 14.06
C SER A 60 -24.42 -9.21 12.74
N ASP A 61 -25.01 -8.73 11.64
CA ASP A 61 -24.49 -9.01 10.29
C ASP A 61 -23.23 -8.20 9.95
N ASN A 62 -22.75 -7.38 10.89
CA ASN A 62 -21.58 -6.54 10.72
C ASN A 62 -20.28 -7.36 10.91
N TRP A 63 -19.23 -6.88 10.26
CA TRP A 63 -17.89 -7.43 10.44
C TRP A 63 -17.24 -6.85 11.69
N GLU A 64 -16.54 -7.68 12.42
CA GLU A 64 -15.81 -7.36 13.64
C GLU A 64 -14.35 -7.78 13.49
N ILE A 65 -13.47 -7.18 14.27
CA ILE A 65 -12.07 -7.54 14.32
C ILE A 65 -11.77 -8.15 15.68
N SER A 66 -11.32 -9.40 15.69
CA SER A 66 -10.80 -10.06 16.88
C SER A 66 -9.28 -9.88 16.91
N MET A 67 -8.73 -9.42 18.03
CA MET A 67 -7.29 -9.28 18.24
C MET A 67 -6.86 -9.99 19.51
N SER A 68 -5.62 -10.51 19.51
CA SER A 68 -4.98 -11.14 20.67
C SER A 68 -3.64 -10.48 20.93
N MET A 69 -3.25 -10.41 22.19
CA MET A 69 -2.05 -9.74 22.65
C MET A 69 -1.14 -10.70 23.41
N ASN A 70 0.13 -10.36 23.50
CA ASN A 70 1.05 -11.05 24.42
C ASN A 70 0.73 -10.70 25.88
N ALA A 71 1.38 -11.35 26.84
CA ALA A 71 1.11 -11.18 28.26
C ALA A 71 1.35 -9.74 28.76
N GLU A 72 2.33 -9.05 28.20
CA GLU A 72 2.61 -7.66 28.56
C GLU A 72 1.55 -6.72 27.99
N GLY A 73 1.20 -6.88 26.71
CA GLY A 73 0.12 -6.14 26.06
C GLY A 73 -1.21 -6.32 26.77
N ALA A 74 -1.55 -7.55 27.18
CA ALA A 74 -2.76 -7.85 27.92
C ALA A 74 -2.84 -7.05 29.24
N ARG A 75 -1.73 -6.93 29.96
CA ARG A 75 -1.65 -6.17 31.21
C ARG A 75 -1.81 -4.67 30.97
N ILE A 76 -1.17 -4.13 29.94
CA ILE A 76 -1.30 -2.73 29.55
C ILE A 76 -2.73 -2.45 29.09
N TRP A 77 -3.29 -3.34 28.27
CA TRP A 77 -4.64 -3.21 27.71
C TRP A 77 -5.71 -3.25 28.80
N LYS A 78 -5.57 -4.14 29.78
CA LYS A 78 -6.45 -4.19 30.96
C LYS A 78 -6.49 -2.83 31.66
N ARG A 79 -5.33 -2.25 31.94
CA ARG A 79 -5.25 -0.94 32.61
C ARG A 79 -5.84 0.16 31.73
N LEU A 80 -5.46 0.19 30.47
CA LEU A 80 -5.90 1.22 29.52
C LEU A 80 -7.42 1.19 29.32
N THR A 81 -8.01 0.01 29.19
CA THR A 81 -9.46 -0.14 29.06
C THR A 81 -10.18 0.19 30.36
N GLY A 82 -9.65 -0.25 31.51
CA GLY A 82 -10.24 0.06 32.83
C GLY A 82 -10.28 1.56 33.15
N GLU A 83 -9.23 2.31 32.80
CA GLU A 83 -9.16 3.76 33.02
C GLU A 83 -10.00 4.58 32.00
N ASN A 84 -10.44 3.98 30.91
CA ASN A 84 -11.13 4.67 29.82
C ASN A 84 -12.50 4.08 29.48
N ILE A 85 -13.17 3.46 30.43
CA ILE A 85 -14.55 2.96 30.24
C ILE A 85 -15.46 4.11 29.79
N GLY A 86 -16.25 3.89 28.76
CA GLY A 86 -17.14 4.89 28.14
C GLY A 86 -16.44 5.94 27.27
N LYS A 87 -15.10 5.90 27.17
CA LYS A 87 -14.32 6.76 26.26
C LYS A 87 -13.83 5.98 25.05
N CYS A 88 -13.34 6.70 24.05
CA CYS A 88 -12.79 6.09 22.83
C CYS A 88 -11.28 5.87 22.97
N ILE A 89 -10.79 4.73 22.48
CA ILE A 89 -9.37 4.45 22.30
C ILE A 89 -9.08 4.47 20.79
N ALA A 90 -8.18 5.37 20.39
CA ALA A 90 -7.84 5.52 18.99
C ALA A 90 -6.78 4.50 18.55
N ILE A 91 -7.02 3.87 17.40
CA ILE A 91 -6.05 3.03 16.67
C ILE A 91 -5.37 3.91 15.64
N VAL A 92 -4.07 4.15 15.85
CA VAL A 92 -3.27 5.07 15.04
C VAL A 92 -2.16 4.32 14.33
N LEU A 93 -2.00 4.56 13.04
CA LEU A 93 -0.86 4.10 12.23
C LEU A 93 -0.40 5.26 11.34
N ASP A 94 0.90 5.47 11.23
CA ASP A 94 1.50 6.52 10.38
C ASP A 94 0.90 7.91 10.60
N ASN A 95 0.63 8.27 11.86
CA ASN A 95 -0.01 9.53 12.26
C ASN A 95 -1.44 9.74 11.73
N ASN A 96 -2.13 8.69 11.32
CA ASN A 96 -3.53 8.72 10.92
C ASN A 96 -4.37 7.83 11.82
N VAL A 97 -5.61 8.25 12.11
CA VAL A 97 -6.57 7.47 12.90
C VAL A 97 -7.35 6.57 11.97
N TYR A 98 -7.23 5.27 12.18
CA TYR A 98 -7.99 4.27 11.43
C TYR A 98 -9.34 3.94 12.06
N SER A 99 -9.39 3.92 13.37
CA SER A 99 -10.63 3.66 14.12
C SER A 99 -10.49 4.18 15.57
N TYR A 100 -11.62 4.48 16.21
CA TYR A 100 -11.64 4.95 17.61
C TYR A 100 -12.84 4.35 18.37
N PRO A 101 -12.86 3.00 18.55
CA PRO A 101 -13.96 2.34 19.22
C PRO A 101 -14.11 2.80 20.68
N THR A 102 -15.36 2.79 21.16
CA THR A 102 -15.69 3.09 22.56
C THR A 102 -15.44 1.87 23.44
N VAL A 103 -14.78 2.06 24.55
CA VAL A 103 -14.51 1.02 25.56
C VAL A 103 -15.78 0.72 26.33
N GLN A 104 -16.26 -0.51 26.24
CA GLN A 104 -17.48 -0.96 26.95
C GLN A 104 -17.19 -1.42 28.38
N GLY A 105 -15.97 -1.89 28.66
CA GLY A 105 -15.55 -2.37 29.96
C GLY A 105 -14.08 -2.73 30.01
N GLU A 106 -13.59 -3.08 31.21
CA GLU A 106 -12.22 -3.56 31.41
C GLU A 106 -12.01 -4.91 30.70
N ILE A 107 -10.92 -5.04 29.94
CA ILE A 107 -10.60 -6.25 29.18
C ILE A 107 -9.31 -6.87 29.73
N ALA A 108 -9.46 -7.91 30.55
CA ALA A 108 -8.34 -8.53 31.28
C ALA A 108 -7.66 -9.69 30.52
N GLY A 109 -8.32 -10.28 29.52
CA GLY A 109 -7.94 -11.60 28.99
C GLY A 109 -6.93 -11.58 27.82
N GLY A 110 -6.39 -10.41 27.43
CA GLY A 110 -5.46 -10.31 26.30
C GLY A 110 -6.09 -10.58 24.93
N SER A 111 -7.38 -10.86 24.88
CA SER A 111 -8.19 -10.93 23.66
C SER A 111 -9.23 -9.83 23.66
N SER A 112 -9.42 -9.16 22.54
CA SER A 112 -10.34 -8.05 22.41
C SER A 112 -11.08 -8.13 21.08
N GLN A 113 -12.31 -7.59 21.07
CA GLN A 113 -13.11 -7.46 19.86
C GLN A 113 -13.37 -5.97 19.59
N ILE A 114 -13.12 -5.57 18.35
CA ILE A 114 -13.46 -4.24 17.87
C ILE A 114 -14.74 -4.38 17.07
N THR A 115 -15.82 -3.87 17.62
CA THR A 115 -17.15 -3.88 17.02
C THR A 115 -17.43 -2.53 16.38
N GLY A 116 -18.19 -2.55 15.28
CA GLY A 116 -18.58 -1.33 14.56
C GLY A 116 -19.28 -1.66 13.26
N SER A 117 -19.71 -0.62 12.54
CA SER A 117 -20.27 -0.79 11.19
C SER A 117 -19.15 -0.88 10.16
N PHE A 118 -18.38 -1.99 10.21
CA PHE A 118 -17.31 -2.24 9.25
C PHE A 118 -17.82 -3.01 8.04
N THR A 119 -17.41 -2.59 6.85
CA THR A 119 -17.52 -3.41 5.64
C THR A 119 -16.50 -4.55 5.68
N LEU A 120 -16.67 -5.55 4.82
CA LEU A 120 -15.72 -6.65 4.69
C LEU A 120 -14.28 -6.14 4.44
N LYS A 121 -14.12 -5.17 3.54
CA LYS A 121 -12.83 -4.61 3.18
C LYS A 121 -12.21 -3.83 4.35
N GLU A 122 -12.97 -2.96 5.01
CA GLU A 122 -12.49 -2.19 6.16
C GLU A 122 -12.04 -3.09 7.31
N SER A 123 -12.77 -4.17 7.59
CA SER A 123 -12.41 -5.12 8.64
C SER A 123 -11.14 -5.90 8.30
N GLU A 124 -10.94 -6.23 7.02
CA GLU A 124 -9.73 -6.89 6.53
C GLU A 124 -8.52 -5.95 6.61
N ASP A 125 -8.66 -4.73 6.12
CA ASP A 125 -7.62 -3.71 6.17
C ASP A 125 -7.19 -3.42 7.62
N LEU A 126 -8.15 -3.23 8.53
CA LEU A 126 -7.87 -2.98 9.94
C LEU A 126 -7.23 -4.20 10.63
N ALA A 127 -7.67 -5.41 10.33
CA ALA A 127 -7.06 -6.63 10.85
C ALA A 127 -5.60 -6.79 10.36
N ASN A 128 -5.33 -6.49 9.10
CA ASN A 128 -3.98 -6.52 8.54
C ASN A 128 -3.08 -5.46 9.19
N ILE A 129 -3.57 -4.23 9.38
CA ILE A 129 -2.86 -3.16 10.05
C ILE A 129 -2.47 -3.57 11.48
N LEU A 130 -3.41 -4.11 12.24
CA LEU A 130 -3.17 -4.58 13.61
C LEU A 130 -2.18 -5.76 13.64
N LYS A 131 -2.22 -6.66 12.65
CA LYS A 131 -1.35 -7.83 12.57
C LYS A 131 0.08 -7.48 12.16
N VAL A 132 0.25 -6.50 11.28
CA VAL A 132 1.58 -6.04 10.83
C VAL A 132 2.31 -5.33 11.96
N GLY A 133 1.57 -4.72 12.88
CA GLY A 133 2.13 -4.00 14.01
C GLY A 133 3.00 -2.82 13.58
N LYS A 134 3.96 -2.46 14.41
CA LYS A 134 4.98 -1.47 14.09
C LYS A 134 6.05 -2.13 13.24
N LEU A 135 6.13 -1.77 11.97
CA LEU A 135 7.30 -2.12 11.16
C LEU A 135 8.56 -1.57 11.86
N PRO A 136 9.59 -2.39 12.07
CA PRO A 136 10.79 -1.98 12.82
C PRO A 136 11.58 -0.83 12.14
N ALA A 137 11.25 -0.52 10.91
CA ALA A 137 11.74 0.67 10.20
C ALA A 137 10.68 1.13 9.19
N PRO A 138 10.46 2.46 9.03
CA PRO A 138 9.64 2.94 7.94
C PRO A 138 10.31 2.51 6.63
N ALA A 139 9.64 1.65 5.86
CA ALA A 139 10.07 1.34 4.52
C ALA A 139 9.98 2.64 3.70
N ARG A 140 11.12 3.30 3.47
CA ARG A 140 11.21 4.35 2.47
C ARG A 140 11.32 3.66 1.12
N ILE A 141 10.39 3.95 0.24
CA ILE A 141 10.57 3.68 -1.18
C ILE A 141 11.76 4.52 -1.62
N ILE A 142 12.93 3.87 -1.78
CA ILE A 142 14.18 4.55 -2.15
C ILE A 142 14.15 4.87 -3.64
N GLU A 143 13.43 4.08 -4.42
CA GLU A 143 13.32 4.26 -5.87
C GLU A 143 12.00 3.64 -6.35
N ASP A 144 11.13 4.48 -6.86
CA ASP A 144 9.96 4.05 -7.63
C ASP A 144 10.34 4.17 -9.11
N THR A 145 11.10 3.20 -9.61
CA THR A 145 11.37 3.09 -11.04
C THR A 145 10.10 2.57 -11.70
N VAL A 146 9.22 3.51 -12.03
CA VAL A 146 8.16 3.24 -12.98
C VAL A 146 8.86 2.95 -14.31
N VAL A 147 9.07 1.67 -14.62
CA VAL A 147 9.50 1.22 -15.93
C VAL A 147 8.35 1.52 -16.88
N GLY A 148 8.30 2.77 -17.32
CA GLY A 148 7.30 3.21 -18.30
C GLY A 148 7.52 2.53 -19.64
N PRO A 149 6.50 2.48 -20.51
CA PRO A 149 6.59 1.91 -21.88
C PRO A 149 7.68 2.56 -22.74
N THR A 150 8.23 3.69 -22.32
CA THR A 150 9.25 4.46 -23.03
C THR A 150 10.59 3.73 -23.18
N LEU A 151 11.02 2.94 -22.17
CA LEU A 151 12.25 2.15 -22.28
C LEU A 151 12.13 1.01 -23.31
N GLY A 152 10.94 0.45 -23.46
CA GLY A 152 10.65 -0.53 -24.51
C GLY A 152 10.72 0.10 -25.92
N GLN A 153 10.19 1.30 -26.07
CA GLN A 153 10.15 2.01 -27.36
C GLN A 153 11.55 2.40 -27.83
N GLU A 154 12.41 2.88 -26.92
CA GLU A 154 13.79 3.27 -27.25
C GLU A 154 14.63 2.06 -27.66
N SER A 155 14.48 0.95 -26.93
CA SER A 155 15.16 -0.32 -27.26
C SER A 155 14.67 -0.90 -28.59
N ILE A 156 13.37 -0.83 -28.88
CA ILE A 156 12.78 -1.27 -30.16
C ILE A 156 13.31 -0.40 -31.31
N ASN A 157 13.34 0.92 -31.15
CA ASN A 157 13.84 1.83 -32.16
C ASN A 157 15.33 1.63 -32.45
N ALA A 158 16.15 1.45 -31.43
CA ALA A 158 17.58 1.17 -31.56
C ALA A 158 17.83 -0.19 -32.25
N GLY A 159 17.05 -1.22 -31.87
CA GLY A 159 17.10 -2.54 -32.50
C GLY A 159 16.67 -2.49 -33.98
N PHE A 160 15.59 -1.77 -34.30
CA PHE A 160 15.11 -1.59 -35.65
C PHE A 160 16.12 -0.84 -36.54
N LEU A 161 16.72 0.24 -36.02
CA LEU A 161 17.74 0.99 -36.71
C LEU A 161 18.97 0.10 -37.04
N SER A 162 19.44 -0.68 -36.06
CA SER A 162 20.56 -1.61 -36.25
C SER A 162 20.24 -2.68 -37.30
N PHE A 163 19.02 -3.20 -37.32
CA PHE A 163 18.55 -4.14 -38.31
C PHE A 163 18.56 -3.53 -39.73
N VAL A 164 18.06 -2.30 -39.91
CA VAL A 164 18.03 -1.61 -41.18
C VAL A 164 19.46 -1.36 -41.72
N ILE A 165 20.37 -0.92 -40.83
CA ILE A 165 21.78 -0.70 -41.22
C ILE A 165 22.44 -2.01 -41.68
N ALA A 166 22.25 -3.09 -40.96
CA ALA A 166 22.78 -4.41 -41.30
C ALA A 166 22.21 -4.90 -42.64
N LEU A 167 20.91 -4.72 -42.88
CA LEU A 167 20.24 -5.08 -44.11
C LEU A 167 20.82 -4.31 -45.31
N VAL A 168 20.99 -3.00 -45.20
CA VAL A 168 21.57 -2.16 -46.25
C VAL A 168 23.02 -2.58 -46.59
N LEU A 169 23.81 -2.88 -45.54
CA LEU A 169 25.18 -3.37 -45.74
C LEU A 169 25.22 -4.69 -46.51
N ILE A 170 24.33 -5.62 -46.21
CA ILE A 170 24.22 -6.91 -46.89
C ILE A 170 23.84 -6.69 -48.38
N LEU A 171 22.83 -5.86 -48.65
CA LEU A 171 22.40 -5.56 -50.02
C LEU A 171 23.53 -4.94 -50.85
N VAL A 172 24.24 -3.94 -50.30
CA VAL A 172 25.39 -3.31 -50.97
C VAL A 172 26.49 -4.32 -51.23
N PHE A 173 26.80 -5.18 -50.26
CA PHE A 173 27.80 -6.22 -50.40
C PHE A 173 27.43 -7.23 -51.49
N MET A 174 26.16 -7.66 -51.55
CA MET A 174 25.66 -8.61 -52.55
C MET A 174 25.79 -8.04 -53.97
N VAL A 175 25.39 -6.79 -54.18
CA VAL A 175 25.54 -6.13 -55.49
C VAL A 175 27.01 -5.93 -55.86
N ALA A 176 27.87 -5.48 -54.91
CA ALA A 176 29.28 -5.21 -55.17
C ALA A 176 30.10 -6.49 -55.48
N TYR A 177 29.78 -7.59 -54.80
CA TYR A 177 30.53 -8.84 -54.90
C TYR A 177 30.01 -9.75 -56.04
N TYR A 178 28.69 -9.87 -56.21
CA TYR A 178 28.05 -10.77 -57.19
C TYR A 178 27.58 -10.07 -58.46
N ASN A 179 27.73 -8.76 -58.55
CA ASN A 179 27.36 -7.96 -59.75
C ASN A 179 25.89 -8.24 -60.14
N ASN A 180 25.62 -8.62 -61.38
CA ASN A 180 24.25 -8.84 -61.91
C ASN A 180 23.48 -9.94 -61.16
N ALA A 181 24.15 -10.97 -60.65
CA ALA A 181 23.53 -12.01 -59.83
C ALA A 181 23.09 -11.48 -58.43
N GLY A 182 23.78 -10.46 -57.89
CA GLY A 182 23.43 -9.79 -56.66
C GLY A 182 22.05 -9.14 -56.68
N TRP A 183 21.70 -8.49 -57.78
CA TRP A 183 20.39 -7.88 -57.98
C TRP A 183 19.23 -8.89 -57.88
N VAL A 184 19.42 -10.07 -58.45
CA VAL A 184 18.39 -11.14 -58.41
C VAL A 184 18.27 -11.68 -57.00
N ALA A 185 19.39 -11.83 -56.28
CA ALA A 185 19.40 -12.29 -54.91
C ALA A 185 18.74 -11.27 -53.94
N ASP A 186 19.00 -9.98 -54.13
CA ASP A 186 18.39 -8.90 -53.34
C ASP A 186 16.88 -8.85 -53.56
N LEU A 187 16.41 -9.01 -54.81
CA LEU A 187 14.97 -9.07 -55.07
C LEU A 187 14.32 -10.26 -54.37
N ALA A 188 14.97 -11.42 -54.37
CA ALA A 188 14.49 -12.60 -53.67
C ALA A 188 14.47 -12.38 -52.14
N LEU A 189 15.49 -11.70 -51.59
CA LEU A 189 15.54 -11.34 -50.16
C LEU A 189 14.39 -10.39 -49.78
N PHE A 190 14.13 -9.36 -50.56
CA PHE A 190 13.00 -8.46 -50.35
C PHE A 190 11.66 -9.19 -50.37
N ALA A 191 11.45 -10.08 -51.35
CA ALA A 191 10.25 -10.90 -51.41
C ALA A 191 10.10 -11.78 -50.16
N ASN A 192 11.19 -12.39 -49.67
CA ASN A 192 11.18 -13.20 -48.46
C ASN A 192 10.81 -12.38 -47.21
N VAL A 193 11.45 -11.21 -47.01
CA VAL A 193 11.15 -10.32 -45.87
C VAL A 193 9.69 -9.87 -45.90
N PHE A 194 9.18 -9.55 -47.12
CA PHE A 194 7.78 -9.15 -47.27
C PHE A 194 6.80 -10.28 -46.89
N PHE A 195 7.08 -11.53 -47.30
CA PHE A 195 6.26 -12.67 -46.92
C PHE A 195 6.31 -12.95 -45.41
N VAL A 196 7.50 -12.87 -44.80
CA VAL A 196 7.64 -13.05 -43.31
C VAL A 196 6.86 -12.00 -42.58
N MET A 197 6.94 -10.73 -42.97
CA MET A 197 6.15 -9.66 -42.33
C MET A 197 4.64 -9.86 -42.54
N GLY A 198 4.21 -10.32 -43.70
CA GLY A 198 2.81 -10.58 -43.98
C GLY A 198 2.23 -11.77 -43.18
N VAL A 199 3.08 -12.72 -42.77
CA VAL A 199 2.64 -13.83 -41.89
C VAL A 199 2.60 -13.45 -40.41
N LEU A 200 3.44 -12.48 -39.99
CA LEU A 200 3.55 -12.00 -38.63
C LEU A 200 2.55 -10.89 -38.29
N ALA A 201 1.94 -10.24 -39.28
CA ALA A 201 0.93 -9.19 -39.12
C ALA A 201 -0.48 -9.76 -38.96
#